data_8bf8b500857d14060f907ba1563783d9
#
_entry.id   8bf8b500857d14060f907ba1563783d9
#
_cell.length_a   1.000
_cell.length_b   1.000
_cell.length_c   1.000
_cell.angle_alpha   90.00
_cell.angle_beta   90.00
_cell.angle_gamma   90.00
#
_symmetry.space_group_name_H-M   'P 1'
#
loop_
_entity.id
_entity.type
_entity.pdbx_description
1 polymer ?
#
loop_
_entity_poly.entity_id
_entity_poly.type
_entity_poly.pdbx_seq_one_letter_code
_entity_poly.pdbx_strand_id
1 'polypeptide(L)'
;MDSRTVLIISDDPEFARTIMARWQSETSMPAFTVVKGDLCQKLDTDSFEVAIVGAVRPDVLASVLKALEPLTKPILFIWDGGQPVETVRASQLRVMVLRQHEGWLDALVLVVSEALRHCETLFRAIRAEEANVLLRRQATLGRYILEMHHGLNNALTSVLGNSELLLLEPDTLSASARSQIETVRNMALRMHEILQRFSSLEKELTVIERQTEKASTAKAHKATATT
;
A
#
# COMPACT_ATOMS: atom_id res chain seq x y z
N MET A 1 0.26 -11.46 -11.01
CA MET A 1 -1.02 -11.17 -11.69
C MET A 1 -2.09 -11.29 -10.63
N ASP A 2 -2.56 -10.19 -10.08
CA ASP A 2 -3.70 -10.22 -9.15
C ASP A 2 -4.94 -10.58 -9.97
N SER A 3 -5.38 -11.82 -9.83
CA SER A 3 -6.58 -12.33 -10.49
C SER A 3 -7.78 -11.64 -9.84
N ARG A 4 -8.45 -10.75 -10.57
CA ARG A 4 -9.70 -10.11 -10.13
C ARG A 4 -10.72 -11.18 -9.89
N THR A 5 -11.19 -11.34 -8.67
CA THR A 5 -12.12 -12.41 -8.29
C THR A 5 -13.50 -11.85 -7.97
N VAL A 6 -14.52 -12.41 -8.58
CA VAL A 6 -15.93 -12.12 -8.32
C VAL A 6 -16.55 -13.31 -7.59
N LEU A 7 -17.14 -13.05 -6.44
CA LEU A 7 -17.89 -14.05 -5.69
C LEU A 7 -19.34 -14.05 -6.16
N ILE A 8 -19.87 -15.20 -6.56
CA ILE A 8 -21.29 -15.39 -6.86
C ILE A 8 -21.92 -16.24 -5.76
N ILE A 9 -22.91 -15.69 -5.07
CA ILE A 9 -23.67 -16.39 -4.05
C ILE A 9 -25.05 -16.70 -4.64
N SER A 10 -25.31 -17.97 -4.85
CA SER A 10 -26.58 -18.44 -5.43
C SER A 10 -26.86 -19.88 -5.07
N ASP A 11 -28.15 -20.19 -4.81
CA ASP A 11 -28.63 -21.55 -4.66
C ASP A 11 -29.00 -22.21 -6.00
N ASP A 12 -29.12 -21.40 -7.05
CA ASP A 12 -29.38 -21.86 -8.43
C ASP A 12 -28.08 -21.89 -9.27
N PRO A 13 -27.61 -23.08 -9.68
CA PRO A 13 -26.41 -23.20 -10.50
C PRO A 13 -26.57 -22.61 -11.91
N GLU A 14 -27.78 -22.52 -12.47
CA GLU A 14 -28.01 -21.93 -13.77
C GLU A 14 -27.84 -20.41 -13.74
N PHE A 15 -28.19 -19.76 -12.63
CA PHE A 15 -27.93 -18.35 -12.42
C PHE A 15 -26.43 -18.02 -12.54
N ALA A 16 -25.58 -18.77 -11.86
CA ALA A 16 -24.12 -18.57 -11.93
C ALA A 16 -23.56 -18.84 -13.32
N ARG A 17 -24.04 -19.92 -13.99
CA ARG A 17 -23.62 -20.25 -15.36
C ARG A 17 -23.98 -19.16 -16.34
N THR A 18 -25.18 -18.62 -16.26
CA THR A 18 -25.66 -17.54 -17.13
C THR A 18 -24.78 -16.29 -17.03
N ILE A 19 -24.40 -15.90 -15.80
CA ILE A 19 -23.48 -14.80 -15.58
C ILE A 19 -22.11 -15.09 -16.17
N MET A 20 -21.53 -16.24 -15.89
CA MET A 20 -20.20 -16.62 -16.39
C MET A 20 -20.19 -16.70 -17.93
N ALA A 21 -21.24 -17.27 -18.53
CA ALA A 21 -21.36 -17.37 -19.99
C ALA A 21 -21.41 -15.98 -20.65
N ARG A 22 -22.14 -15.01 -20.07
CA ARG A 22 -22.17 -13.63 -20.59
C ARG A 22 -20.78 -12.97 -20.54
N TRP A 23 -19.97 -13.26 -19.51
CA TRP A 23 -18.63 -12.72 -19.38
C TRP A 23 -17.62 -13.28 -20.40
N GLN A 24 -17.86 -14.48 -20.96
CA GLN A 24 -16.98 -15.06 -21.98
C GLN A 24 -16.87 -14.22 -23.26
N SER A 25 -17.84 -13.35 -23.51
CA SER A 25 -17.81 -12.41 -24.63
C SER A 25 -17.02 -11.13 -24.36
N GLU A 26 -16.57 -10.92 -23.12
CA GLU A 26 -15.81 -9.73 -22.75
C GLU A 26 -14.29 -9.91 -22.91
N THR A 27 -13.59 -8.83 -23.18
CA THR A 27 -12.12 -8.83 -23.38
C THR A 27 -11.34 -9.18 -22.11
N SER A 28 -11.93 -8.96 -20.94
CA SER A 28 -11.31 -9.21 -19.63
C SER A 28 -12.27 -9.99 -18.75
N MET A 29 -11.96 -11.26 -18.53
CA MET A 29 -12.75 -12.14 -17.68
C MET A 29 -12.14 -12.21 -16.27
N PRO A 30 -12.89 -11.89 -15.19
CA PRO A 30 -12.44 -12.10 -13.83
C PRO A 30 -12.45 -13.60 -13.47
N ALA A 31 -11.77 -13.97 -12.41
CA ALA A 31 -11.96 -15.27 -11.79
C ALA A 31 -13.31 -15.30 -11.05
N PHE A 32 -14.03 -16.42 -11.10
CA PHE A 32 -15.29 -16.57 -10.40
C PHE A 32 -15.19 -17.62 -9.30
N THR A 33 -15.69 -17.28 -8.13
CA THR A 33 -15.92 -18.21 -7.04
C THR A 33 -17.42 -18.31 -6.82
N VAL A 34 -17.98 -19.51 -6.91
CA VAL A 34 -19.41 -19.75 -6.72
C VAL A 34 -19.66 -20.44 -5.39
N VAL A 35 -20.52 -19.86 -4.56
CA VAL A 35 -20.85 -20.37 -3.22
C VAL A 35 -22.35 -20.43 -3.05
N LYS A 36 -22.86 -21.51 -2.43
CA LYS A 36 -24.26 -21.60 -2.04
C LYS A 36 -24.55 -20.74 -0.82
N GLY A 37 -25.77 -20.24 -0.70
CA GLY A 37 -26.20 -19.40 0.40
C GLY A 37 -25.90 -19.97 1.78
N ASP A 38 -26.09 -21.28 1.97
CA ASP A 38 -25.83 -21.99 3.23
C ASP A 38 -24.34 -21.97 3.66
N LEU A 39 -23.41 -21.81 2.72
CA LEU A 39 -21.96 -21.87 2.96
C LEU A 39 -21.33 -20.50 3.18
N CYS A 40 -22.09 -19.40 3.09
CA CYS A 40 -21.58 -18.03 3.21
C CYS A 40 -20.90 -17.70 4.54
N GLN A 41 -21.19 -18.45 5.62
CA GLN A 41 -20.60 -18.19 6.94
C GLN A 41 -19.08 -18.50 7.03
N LYS A 42 -18.53 -19.20 6.05
CA LYS A 42 -17.12 -19.61 5.99
C LYS A 42 -16.34 -18.88 4.89
N LEU A 43 -16.82 -17.74 4.41
CA LEU A 43 -16.18 -16.98 3.36
C LEU A 43 -14.87 -16.37 3.87
N ASP A 44 -13.79 -16.61 3.12
CA ASP A 44 -12.57 -15.84 3.26
C ASP A 44 -12.80 -14.46 2.64
N THR A 45 -12.77 -13.45 3.50
CA THR A 45 -13.03 -12.06 3.12
C THR A 45 -12.05 -11.50 2.12
N ASP A 46 -10.84 -12.05 2.05
CA ASP A 46 -9.76 -11.53 1.18
C ASP A 46 -9.73 -12.22 -0.19
N SER A 47 -10.55 -13.24 -0.38
CA SER A 47 -10.54 -14.06 -1.60
C SER A 47 -11.29 -13.47 -2.80
N PHE A 48 -11.96 -12.33 -2.68
CA PHE A 48 -12.73 -11.71 -3.76
C PHE A 48 -12.79 -10.18 -3.61
N GLU A 49 -13.10 -9.45 -4.69
CA GLU A 49 -13.22 -7.98 -4.72
C GLU A 49 -14.67 -7.51 -4.78
N VAL A 50 -15.55 -8.27 -5.43
CA VAL A 50 -16.97 -7.93 -5.63
C VAL A 50 -17.81 -9.16 -5.37
N ALA A 51 -18.95 -9.01 -4.69
CA ALA A 51 -19.92 -10.07 -4.50
C ALA A 51 -21.20 -9.83 -5.30
N ILE A 52 -21.69 -10.86 -5.96
CA ILE A 52 -23.01 -10.91 -6.65
C ILE A 52 -23.88 -11.88 -5.86
N VAL A 53 -25.03 -11.41 -5.41
CA VAL A 53 -26.00 -12.22 -4.67
C VAL A 53 -27.29 -12.28 -5.50
N GLY A 54 -27.77 -13.48 -5.81
CA GLY A 54 -29.01 -13.64 -6.54
C GLY A 54 -29.48 -15.09 -6.58
N ALA A 55 -30.75 -15.30 -6.83
CA ALA A 55 -31.40 -16.63 -6.80
C ALA A 55 -31.08 -17.41 -5.50
N VAL A 56 -31.12 -16.74 -4.36
CA VAL A 56 -30.92 -17.30 -3.03
C VAL A 56 -32.27 -17.54 -2.40
N ARG A 57 -32.43 -18.66 -1.69
CA ARG A 57 -33.67 -18.98 -0.98
C ARG A 57 -34.00 -17.91 0.07
N PRO A 58 -35.30 -17.51 0.25
CA PRO A 58 -35.68 -16.44 1.16
C PRO A 58 -35.30 -16.69 2.62
N ASP A 59 -35.33 -17.96 3.06
CA ASP A 59 -34.96 -18.38 4.43
C ASP A 59 -33.45 -18.22 4.70
N VAL A 60 -32.61 -18.27 3.69
CA VAL A 60 -31.15 -18.15 3.79
C VAL A 60 -30.66 -16.73 3.56
N LEU A 61 -31.44 -15.90 2.85
CA LEU A 61 -31.04 -14.55 2.44
C LEU A 61 -30.59 -13.68 3.62
N ALA A 62 -31.32 -13.70 4.73
CA ALA A 62 -30.94 -12.93 5.92
C ALA A 62 -29.59 -13.34 6.49
N SER A 63 -29.27 -14.64 6.47
CA SER A 63 -27.97 -15.17 6.91
C SER A 63 -26.85 -14.77 5.96
N VAL A 64 -27.10 -14.76 4.67
CA VAL A 64 -26.15 -14.30 3.63
C VAL A 64 -25.84 -12.81 3.83
N LEU A 65 -26.85 -11.97 4.00
CA LEU A 65 -26.66 -10.52 4.22
C LEU A 65 -25.87 -10.27 5.52
N LYS A 66 -26.19 -10.99 6.60
CA LYS A 66 -25.44 -10.90 7.85
C LYS A 66 -23.98 -11.32 7.72
N ALA A 67 -23.69 -12.35 6.93
CA ALA A 67 -22.31 -12.79 6.66
C ALA A 67 -21.51 -11.76 5.84
N LEU A 68 -22.20 -10.98 5.00
CA LEU A 68 -21.60 -9.94 4.18
C LEU A 68 -21.51 -8.57 4.89
N GLU A 69 -22.22 -8.37 6.00
CA GLU A 69 -22.28 -7.10 6.73
C GLU A 69 -20.91 -6.54 7.17
N PRO A 70 -19.95 -7.35 7.66
CA PRO A 70 -18.64 -6.84 8.05
C PRO A 70 -17.76 -6.45 6.87
N LEU A 71 -18.18 -6.72 5.62
CA LEU A 71 -17.39 -6.47 4.43
C LEU A 71 -17.57 -5.04 3.91
N THR A 72 -16.46 -4.39 3.62
CA THR A 72 -16.45 -3.07 2.96
C THR A 72 -16.52 -3.17 1.43
N LYS A 73 -16.63 -4.40 0.90
CA LYS A 73 -16.58 -4.69 -0.54
C LYS A 73 -17.92 -4.41 -1.22
N PRO A 74 -17.93 -4.05 -2.52
CA PRO A 74 -19.17 -3.84 -3.27
C PRO A 74 -20.00 -5.14 -3.35
N ILE A 75 -21.30 -5.03 -3.08
CA ILE A 75 -22.25 -6.14 -3.17
C ILE A 75 -23.35 -5.75 -4.16
N LEU A 76 -23.57 -6.59 -5.16
CA LEU A 76 -24.68 -6.47 -6.08
C LEU A 76 -25.72 -7.53 -5.77
N PHE A 77 -26.94 -7.09 -5.47
CA PHE A 77 -28.08 -7.95 -5.28
C PHE A 77 -28.95 -7.98 -6.53
N ILE A 78 -29.13 -9.16 -7.11
CA ILE A 78 -29.96 -9.35 -8.32
C ILE A 78 -31.35 -9.75 -7.86
N TRP A 79 -32.31 -8.88 -8.10
CA TRP A 79 -33.68 -9.05 -7.70
C TRP A 79 -34.55 -9.56 -8.86
N ASP A 80 -35.18 -10.72 -8.67
CA ASP A 80 -36.07 -11.37 -9.63
C ASP A 80 -37.56 -11.00 -9.45
N GLY A 81 -37.91 -10.24 -8.42
CA GLY A 81 -39.27 -9.87 -8.09
C GLY A 81 -39.94 -10.74 -7.02
N GLY A 82 -39.37 -11.90 -6.70
CA GLY A 82 -39.94 -12.84 -5.72
C GLY A 82 -39.48 -12.61 -4.28
N GLN A 83 -38.38 -11.87 -4.06
CA GLN A 83 -37.81 -11.65 -2.75
C GLN A 83 -38.13 -10.25 -2.19
N PRO A 84 -38.27 -10.07 -0.87
CA PRO A 84 -38.54 -8.76 -0.26
C PRO A 84 -37.30 -7.86 -0.37
N VAL A 85 -37.28 -6.94 -1.33
CA VAL A 85 -36.19 -5.91 -1.50
C VAL A 85 -36.04 -5.06 -0.24
N GLU A 86 -37.11 -4.91 0.52
CA GLU A 86 -37.11 -4.15 1.79
C GLU A 86 -36.17 -4.75 2.83
N THR A 87 -36.04 -6.09 2.89
CA THR A 87 -35.05 -6.76 3.75
C THR A 87 -33.63 -6.40 3.37
N VAL A 88 -33.33 -6.31 2.05
CA VAL A 88 -32.00 -5.91 1.55
C VAL A 88 -31.73 -4.43 1.82
N ARG A 89 -32.74 -3.57 1.64
CA ARG A 89 -32.63 -2.13 1.92
C ARG A 89 -32.54 -1.81 3.41
N ALA A 90 -33.15 -2.62 4.25
CA ALA A 90 -33.08 -2.48 5.72
C ALA A 90 -31.73 -2.94 6.29
N SER A 91 -30.97 -3.75 5.56
CA SER A 91 -29.58 -4.06 5.93
C SER A 91 -28.73 -2.79 5.82
N GLN A 92 -27.81 -2.59 6.76
CA GLN A 92 -26.86 -1.44 6.74
C GLN A 92 -25.81 -1.57 5.63
N LEU A 93 -25.93 -2.56 4.78
CA LEU A 93 -25.01 -2.86 3.68
C LEU A 93 -25.12 -1.83 2.55
N ARG A 94 -23.98 -1.46 2.00
CA ARG A 94 -23.90 -0.72 0.72
C ARG A 94 -24.19 -1.67 -0.44
N VAL A 95 -25.43 -2.13 -0.57
CA VAL A 95 -25.86 -3.06 -1.61
C VAL A 95 -26.42 -2.28 -2.79
N MET A 96 -25.89 -2.54 -3.97
CA MET A 96 -26.50 -2.11 -5.22
C MET A 96 -27.54 -3.15 -5.65
N VAL A 97 -28.77 -2.72 -5.86
CA VAL A 97 -29.86 -3.62 -6.28
C VAL A 97 -30.06 -3.48 -7.78
N LEU A 98 -29.89 -4.57 -8.51
CA LEU A 98 -30.17 -4.66 -9.93
C LEU A 98 -31.39 -5.55 -10.14
N ARG A 99 -32.41 -5.01 -10.83
CA ARG A 99 -33.61 -5.77 -11.16
C ARG A 99 -33.34 -6.67 -12.38
N GLN A 100 -33.74 -7.92 -12.28
CA GLN A 100 -33.71 -8.86 -13.40
C GLN A 100 -34.80 -8.51 -14.44
N HIS A 101 -34.41 -7.99 -15.58
CA HIS A 101 -35.24 -7.63 -16.73
C HIS A 101 -34.47 -7.93 -18.01
N GLU A 102 -35.08 -7.72 -19.17
CA GLU A 102 -34.35 -7.86 -20.43
C GLU A 102 -33.09 -6.99 -20.49
N GLY A 103 -31.94 -7.59 -20.77
CA GLY A 103 -30.63 -6.90 -20.80
C GLY A 103 -29.95 -6.73 -19.45
N TRP A 104 -30.47 -7.27 -18.34
CA TRP A 104 -29.88 -7.13 -17.01
C TRP A 104 -28.43 -7.65 -16.91
N LEU A 105 -28.09 -8.67 -17.73
CA LEU A 105 -26.72 -9.21 -17.77
C LEU A 105 -25.71 -8.20 -18.28
N ASP A 106 -26.07 -7.39 -19.25
CA ASP A 106 -25.19 -6.34 -19.79
C ASP A 106 -24.97 -5.25 -18.75
N ALA A 107 -26.04 -4.85 -18.05
CA ALA A 107 -25.95 -3.92 -16.95
C ALA A 107 -25.10 -4.49 -15.79
N LEU A 108 -25.25 -5.78 -15.46
CA LEU A 108 -24.45 -6.46 -14.45
C LEU A 108 -22.97 -6.43 -14.81
N VAL A 109 -22.60 -6.82 -16.02
CA VAL A 109 -21.22 -6.81 -16.50
C VAL A 109 -20.61 -5.42 -16.40
N LEU A 110 -21.35 -4.39 -16.81
CA LEU A 110 -20.88 -3.01 -16.74
C LEU A 110 -20.63 -2.57 -15.29
N VAL A 111 -21.60 -2.79 -14.40
CA VAL A 111 -21.51 -2.37 -12.99
C VAL A 111 -20.40 -3.12 -12.25
N VAL A 112 -20.29 -4.44 -12.44
CA VAL A 112 -19.22 -5.23 -11.81
C VAL A 112 -17.85 -4.86 -12.36
N SER A 113 -17.73 -4.64 -13.66
CA SER A 113 -16.46 -4.22 -14.26
C SER A 113 -16.00 -2.88 -13.73
N GLU A 114 -16.92 -1.94 -13.51
CA GLU A 114 -16.61 -0.65 -12.93
C GLU A 114 -16.26 -0.77 -11.45
N ALA A 115 -16.99 -1.60 -10.69
CA ALA A 115 -16.67 -1.89 -9.29
C ALA A 115 -15.26 -2.51 -9.15
N LEU A 116 -14.90 -3.48 -9.98
CA LEU A 116 -13.55 -4.08 -10.00
C LEU A 116 -12.46 -3.04 -10.32
N ARG A 117 -12.72 -2.15 -11.29
CA ARG A 117 -11.80 -1.07 -11.66
C ARG A 117 -11.61 -0.08 -10.51
N HIS A 118 -12.69 0.25 -9.82
CA HIS A 118 -12.66 1.11 -8.64
C HIS A 118 -11.87 0.47 -7.50
N CYS A 119 -12.10 -0.81 -7.19
CA CYS A 119 -11.30 -1.55 -6.21
C CYS A 119 -9.81 -1.53 -6.56
N GLU A 120 -9.43 -1.76 -7.80
CA GLU A 120 -8.04 -1.71 -8.25
C GLU A 120 -7.41 -0.33 -8.03
N THR A 121 -8.13 0.75 -8.35
CA THR A 121 -7.61 2.11 -8.13
C THR A 121 -7.42 2.42 -6.65
N LEU A 122 -8.33 1.99 -5.79
CA LEU A 122 -8.21 2.11 -4.33
C LEU A 122 -7.01 1.34 -3.80
N PHE A 123 -6.81 0.09 -4.22
CA PHE A 123 -5.64 -0.71 -3.81
C PHE A 123 -4.32 -0.05 -4.24
N ARG A 124 -4.26 0.48 -5.46
CA ARG A 124 -3.08 1.23 -5.93
C ARG A 124 -2.83 2.48 -5.10
N ALA A 125 -3.89 3.21 -4.76
CA ALA A 125 -3.78 4.42 -3.93
C ALA A 125 -3.29 4.09 -2.51
N ILE A 126 -3.81 3.02 -1.88
CA ILE A 126 -3.38 2.57 -0.55
C ILE A 126 -1.90 2.17 -0.58
N ARG A 127 -1.47 1.34 -1.53
CA ARG A 127 -0.07 0.93 -1.68
C ARG A 127 0.87 2.12 -1.93
N ALA A 128 0.43 3.10 -2.73
CA ALA A 128 1.19 4.31 -2.97
C ALA A 128 1.34 5.16 -1.69
N GLU A 129 0.29 5.26 -0.89
CA GLU A 129 0.34 5.99 0.39
C GLU A 129 1.24 5.28 1.42
N GLU A 130 1.17 3.95 1.53
CA GLU A 130 2.07 3.16 2.39
C GLU A 130 3.54 3.36 1.98
N ALA A 131 3.84 3.32 0.68
CA ALA A 131 5.17 3.59 0.17
C ALA A 131 5.62 5.03 0.49
N ASN A 132 4.74 6.02 0.34
CA ASN A 132 5.01 7.41 0.69
C ASN A 132 5.30 7.59 2.18
N VAL A 133 4.55 6.94 3.06
CA VAL A 133 4.79 6.98 4.51
C VAL A 133 6.16 6.42 4.84
N LEU A 134 6.54 5.29 4.23
CA LEU A 134 7.86 4.70 4.43
C LEU A 134 8.98 5.64 3.96
N LEU A 135 8.84 6.20 2.75
CA LEU A 135 9.82 7.15 2.18
C LEU A 135 9.96 8.40 3.05
N ARG A 136 8.86 8.96 3.55
CA ARG A 136 8.90 10.11 4.48
C ARG A 136 9.64 9.79 5.77
N ARG A 137 9.42 8.60 6.34
CA ARG A 137 10.17 8.15 7.53
C ARG A 137 11.66 8.03 7.26
N GLN A 138 12.04 7.46 6.12
CA GLN A 138 13.44 7.33 5.72
C GLN A 138 14.09 8.71 5.48
N ALA A 139 13.39 9.63 4.81
CA ALA A 139 13.87 10.99 4.60
C ALA A 139 14.06 11.77 5.92
N THR A 140 13.13 11.61 6.87
CA THR A 140 13.24 12.24 8.20
C THR A 140 14.44 11.70 8.97
N LEU A 141 14.65 10.37 8.95
CA LEU A 141 15.81 9.74 9.59
C LEU A 141 17.10 10.19 8.92
N GLY A 142 17.15 10.26 7.60
CA GLY A 142 18.30 10.77 6.84
C GLY A 142 18.68 12.20 7.27
N ARG A 143 17.69 13.09 7.35
CA ARG A 143 17.89 14.48 7.80
C ARG A 143 18.43 14.54 9.23
N TYR A 144 17.88 13.76 10.14
CA TYR A 144 18.34 13.70 11.53
C TYR A 144 19.81 13.23 11.63
N ILE A 145 20.17 12.21 10.84
CA ILE A 145 21.56 11.72 10.77
C ILE A 145 22.50 12.82 10.27
N LEU A 146 22.10 13.60 9.26
CA LEU A 146 22.88 14.72 8.71
C LEU A 146 23.08 15.84 9.74
N GLU A 147 22.04 16.22 10.47
CA GLU A 147 22.13 17.22 11.54
C GLU A 147 23.09 16.75 12.66
N MET A 148 22.98 15.48 13.06
CA MET A 148 23.90 14.90 14.06
C MET A 148 25.33 14.83 13.55
N HIS A 149 25.55 14.59 12.25
CA HIS A 149 26.88 14.49 11.65
C HIS A 149 27.68 15.77 11.86
N HIS A 150 27.08 16.96 11.65
CA HIS A 150 27.76 18.25 11.90
C HIS A 150 28.12 18.43 13.37
N GLY A 151 27.24 18.09 14.28
CA GLY A 151 27.51 18.15 15.71
C GLY A 151 28.65 17.22 16.16
N LEU A 152 28.61 15.98 15.66
CA LEU A 152 29.66 14.98 15.95
C LEU A 152 31.00 15.39 15.38
N ASN A 153 31.05 15.92 14.16
CA ASN A 153 32.28 16.37 13.53
C ASN A 153 32.94 17.52 14.32
N ASN A 154 32.13 18.49 14.80
CA ASN A 154 32.61 19.59 15.63
C ASN A 154 33.14 19.08 16.97
N ALA A 155 32.45 18.14 17.62
CA ALA A 155 32.89 17.54 18.88
C ALA A 155 34.21 16.78 18.70
N LEU A 156 34.33 15.97 17.64
CA LEU A 156 35.57 15.25 17.34
C LEU A 156 36.74 16.18 17.03
N THR A 157 36.52 17.27 16.31
CA THR A 157 37.55 18.28 16.04
C THR A 157 38.05 18.89 17.35
N SER A 158 37.14 19.17 18.30
CA SER A 158 37.53 19.66 19.63
C SER A 158 38.33 18.62 20.42
N VAL A 159 37.92 17.34 20.39
CA VAL A 159 38.66 16.26 21.09
C VAL A 159 40.05 16.08 20.49
N LEU A 160 40.17 16.08 19.17
CA LEU A 160 41.45 15.97 18.49
C LEU A 160 42.38 17.14 18.84
N GLY A 161 41.88 18.38 18.70
CA GLY A 161 42.68 19.58 18.99
C GLY A 161 43.18 19.62 20.44
N ASN A 162 42.31 19.34 21.41
CA ASN A 162 42.68 19.29 22.79
C ASN A 162 43.67 18.15 23.11
N SER A 163 43.49 16.97 22.49
CA SER A 163 44.42 15.85 22.65
C SER A 163 45.82 16.19 22.09
N GLU A 164 45.87 16.86 20.95
CA GLU A 164 47.14 17.30 20.33
C GLU A 164 47.85 18.36 21.18
N LEU A 165 47.08 19.36 21.69
CA LEU A 165 47.66 20.39 22.55
C LEU A 165 48.29 19.78 23.82
N LEU A 166 47.57 18.84 24.48
CA LEU A 166 48.09 18.16 25.67
C LEU A 166 49.33 17.32 25.38
N LEU A 167 49.41 16.69 24.22
CA LEU A 167 50.61 15.91 23.82
C LEU A 167 51.82 16.77 23.44
N LEU A 168 51.60 18.03 23.06
CA LEU A 168 52.64 19.00 22.76
C LEU A 168 53.29 19.63 24.00
N GLU A 169 52.63 19.61 25.16
CA GLU A 169 53.19 20.15 26.39
C GLU A 169 54.34 19.26 26.92
N PRO A 170 55.56 19.78 27.01
CA PRO A 170 56.70 19.01 27.51
C PRO A 170 56.60 18.82 29.01
N ASP A 171 56.87 17.61 29.50
CA ASP A 171 57.05 17.19 30.89
C ASP A 171 55.86 17.40 31.85
N THR A 172 54.67 17.70 31.38
CA THR A 172 53.48 17.89 32.20
C THR A 172 52.71 16.59 32.45
N LEU A 173 52.93 15.57 31.60
CA LEU A 173 52.14 14.32 31.64
C LEU A 173 53.01 13.12 32.09
N SER A 174 52.45 12.26 32.94
CA SER A 174 53.02 10.95 33.21
C SER A 174 53.01 10.07 31.95
N ALA A 175 53.90 9.08 31.85
CA ALA A 175 53.92 8.14 30.72
C ALA A 175 52.58 7.44 30.50
N SER A 176 51.88 7.10 31.60
CA SER A 176 50.56 6.50 31.55
C SER A 176 49.50 7.47 30.99
N ALA A 177 49.49 8.75 31.43
CA ALA A 177 48.57 9.76 30.95
C ALA A 177 48.78 10.07 29.47
N ARG A 178 50.05 10.16 29.04
CA ARG A 178 50.41 10.34 27.62
C ARG A 178 49.84 9.21 26.76
N SER A 179 50.02 7.95 27.15
CA SER A 179 49.50 6.78 26.45
C SER A 179 47.95 6.77 26.35
N GLN A 180 47.27 7.20 27.41
CA GLN A 180 45.81 7.34 27.42
C GLN A 180 45.34 8.42 26.42
N ILE A 181 45.98 9.59 26.40
CA ILE A 181 45.65 10.68 25.45
C ILE A 181 45.91 10.26 24.01
N GLU A 182 47.01 9.56 23.74
CA GLU A 182 47.30 8.98 22.41
C GLU A 182 46.21 8.01 22.00
N THR A 183 45.68 7.18 22.89
CA THR A 183 44.57 6.29 22.64
C THR A 183 43.31 7.06 22.29
N VAL A 184 42.96 8.10 23.05
CA VAL A 184 41.79 8.98 22.81
C VAL A 184 41.93 9.64 21.43
N ARG A 185 43.08 10.20 21.11
CA ARG A 185 43.36 10.81 19.81
C ARG A 185 43.14 9.80 18.64
N ASN A 186 43.72 8.61 18.81
CA ASN A 186 43.59 7.57 17.74
C ASN A 186 42.12 7.10 17.54
N MET A 187 41.35 7.01 18.63
CA MET A 187 39.94 6.69 18.55
C MET A 187 39.15 7.83 17.86
N ALA A 188 39.44 9.08 18.20
CA ALA A 188 38.80 10.24 17.59
C ALA A 188 39.11 10.33 16.08
N LEU A 189 40.35 10.03 15.64
CA LEU A 189 40.73 9.94 14.24
C LEU A 189 39.92 8.88 13.52
N ARG A 190 39.79 7.67 14.08
CA ARG A 190 38.96 6.61 13.48
C ARG A 190 37.50 7.03 13.34
N MET A 191 36.94 7.68 14.34
CA MET A 191 35.57 8.19 14.29
C MET A 191 35.43 9.27 13.21
N HIS A 192 36.42 10.15 13.08
CA HIS A 192 36.45 11.16 12.03
C HIS A 192 36.47 10.53 10.63
N GLU A 193 37.27 9.49 10.40
CA GLU A 193 37.30 8.76 9.14
C GLU A 193 35.93 8.13 8.80
N ILE A 194 35.24 7.57 9.79
CA ILE A 194 33.88 7.02 9.61
C ILE A 194 32.93 8.14 9.20
N LEU A 195 32.95 9.28 9.88
CA LEU A 195 32.10 10.42 9.56
C LEU A 195 32.38 10.98 8.14
N GLN A 196 33.63 11.02 7.71
CA GLN A 196 33.99 11.46 6.36
C GLN A 196 33.38 10.55 5.26
N ARG A 197 33.26 9.25 5.51
CA ARG A 197 32.57 8.34 4.58
C ARG A 197 31.08 8.65 4.50
N PHE A 198 30.44 9.03 5.59
CA PHE A 198 29.03 9.47 5.57
C PHE A 198 28.85 10.75 4.75
N SER A 199 29.76 11.73 4.86
CA SER A 199 29.73 12.95 4.05
C SER A 199 29.84 12.68 2.54
N SER A 200 30.60 11.67 2.15
CA SER A 200 30.71 11.29 0.74
C SER A 200 29.41 10.69 0.22
N LEU A 201 28.79 9.81 0.98
CA LEU A 201 27.46 9.24 0.66
C LEU A 201 26.38 10.31 0.57
N GLU A 202 26.39 11.30 1.45
CA GLU A 202 25.48 12.44 1.43
C GLU A 202 25.56 13.21 0.11
N LYS A 203 26.77 13.52 -0.34
CA LYS A 203 27.00 14.22 -1.61
C LYS A 203 26.49 13.40 -2.80
N GLU A 204 26.71 12.11 -2.80
CA GLU A 204 26.21 11.20 -3.84
C GLU A 204 24.67 11.18 -3.85
N LEU A 205 24.02 11.06 -2.71
CA LEU A 205 22.56 11.09 -2.59
C LEU A 205 21.97 12.42 -3.09
N THR A 206 22.57 13.53 -2.71
CA THR A 206 22.14 14.88 -3.16
C THR A 206 22.26 15.05 -4.68
N VAL A 207 23.29 14.46 -5.29
CA VAL A 207 23.45 14.49 -6.75
C VAL A 207 22.37 13.65 -7.44
N ILE A 208 22.08 12.46 -6.90
CA ILE A 208 21.02 11.58 -7.43
C ILE A 208 19.64 12.24 -7.31
N GLU A 209 19.33 12.86 -6.18
CA GLU A 209 18.06 13.58 -5.96
C GLU A 209 17.89 14.71 -7.00
N ARG A 210 18.90 15.54 -7.21
CA ARG A 210 18.88 16.61 -8.22
C ARG A 210 18.73 16.09 -9.65
N GLN A 211 19.29 14.93 -9.95
CA GLN A 211 19.14 14.30 -11.26
C GLN A 211 17.72 13.75 -11.48
N THR A 212 17.13 13.14 -10.45
CA THR A 212 15.75 12.63 -10.49
C THR A 212 14.72 13.78 -10.58
N GLU A 213 14.91 14.88 -9.89
CA GLU A 213 14.07 16.08 -10.01
C GLU A 213 14.13 16.68 -11.41
N LYS A 214 15.33 16.81 -12.00
CA LYS A 214 15.50 17.29 -13.38
C LYS A 214 14.83 16.38 -14.40
N ALA A 215 14.91 15.06 -14.20
CA ALA A 215 14.29 14.08 -15.08
C ALA A 215 12.75 14.11 -14.97
N SER A 216 12.20 14.33 -13.79
CA SER A 216 10.75 14.44 -13.56
C SER A 216 10.17 15.74 -14.14
N THR A 217 10.87 16.87 -13.98
CA THR A 217 10.46 18.16 -14.59
C THR A 217 10.56 18.15 -16.11
N ALA A 218 11.58 17.47 -16.68
CA ALA A 218 11.69 17.31 -18.13
C ALA A 218 10.56 16.42 -18.72
N LYS A 219 10.12 15.39 -17.99
CA LYS A 219 8.97 14.57 -18.38
C LYS A 219 7.64 15.33 -18.28
N ALA A 220 7.45 16.15 -17.26
CA ALA A 220 6.27 16.99 -17.10
C ALA A 220 6.17 18.03 -18.23
N HIS A 221 7.26 18.69 -18.60
CA HIS A 221 7.30 19.64 -19.73
C HIS A 221 7.03 18.99 -21.10
N LYS A 222 7.45 17.72 -21.28
CA LYS A 222 7.17 17.01 -22.52
C LYS A 222 5.71 16.57 -22.65
N ALA A 223 5.04 16.29 -21.53
CA ALA A 223 3.63 15.92 -21.50
C ALA A 223 2.71 17.14 -21.80
N THR A 224 3.10 18.35 -21.38
CA THR A 224 2.34 19.59 -21.65
C THR A 224 2.58 20.16 -23.04
N ALA A 225 3.63 19.78 -23.75
CA ALA A 225 3.93 20.26 -25.10
C ALA A 225 3.27 19.40 -26.21
N THR A 226 2.56 18.32 -25.87
CA THR A 226 1.93 17.39 -26.83
C THR A 226 0.39 17.45 -26.79
N THR A 227 -0.19 18.41 -26.04
CA THR A 227 -1.61 18.73 -26.02
C THR A 227 -1.88 20.02 -26.78
#